data_b14e895a773610b73a9fe77bc4514368
#
_entry.id   b14e895a773610b73a9fe77bc4514368
#
_cell.length_a   1.000
_cell.length_b   1.000
_cell.length_c   1.000
_cell.angle_alpha   90.00
_cell.angle_beta   90.00
_cell.angle_gamma   90.00
#
_symmetry.space_group_name_H-M   'P 1'
#
loop_
_entity.id
_entity.type
_entity.pdbx_description
1 polymer ?
#
loop_
_entity_poly.entity_id
_entity_poly.type
_entity_poly.pdbx_seq_one_letter_code
_entity_poly.pdbx_strand_id
1 'polypeptide(L)'
;SDSLYWQDINVNITKKFNKQWSGILSYYDIQINNDMVKVSDAQGIIRARIAVLEGTYKINTHNALRWELQGMWVEKNPAGINDKGNWATVLLEYTISPGWFFSVMNQYNYGNADVSKRVNYPIVTCGYIKDATRLTVSYGRQRAGLFCVGGVCRPVPANNGLMINLTHSF
;
A
#
# COMPACT_ATOMS: atom_id res chain seq x y z
N SER A 1 25.59 -15.39 -15.48
CA SER A 1 24.14 -15.22 -15.77
C SER A 1 23.38 -15.41 -14.47
N ASP A 2 22.92 -14.32 -13.87
CA ASP A 2 22.19 -14.38 -12.62
C ASP A 2 20.81 -14.95 -12.91
N SER A 3 20.61 -16.19 -12.46
CA SER A 3 19.34 -16.93 -12.58
C SER A 3 18.32 -16.53 -11.51
N LEU A 4 18.52 -15.38 -10.85
CA LEU A 4 17.58 -14.88 -9.86
C LEU A 4 16.32 -14.38 -10.56
N TYR A 5 15.19 -15.05 -10.34
CA TYR A 5 13.88 -14.64 -10.84
C TYR A 5 13.17 -13.70 -9.85
N TRP A 6 13.11 -14.13 -8.59
CA TRP A 6 12.45 -13.42 -7.49
C TRP A 6 13.11 -13.81 -6.17
N GLN A 7 13.32 -12.84 -5.30
CA GLN A 7 13.68 -13.06 -3.90
C GLN A 7 12.86 -12.13 -3.03
N ASP A 8 12.27 -12.67 -1.98
CA ASP A 8 11.52 -11.92 -0.98
C ASP A 8 11.95 -12.37 0.42
N ILE A 9 12.42 -11.44 1.21
CA ILE A 9 12.74 -11.64 2.62
C ILE A 9 11.83 -10.70 3.39
N ASN A 10 10.99 -11.25 4.28
CA ASN A 10 10.11 -10.45 5.11
C ASN A 10 10.24 -10.81 6.59
N VAL A 11 10.11 -9.80 7.43
CA VAL A 11 10.10 -9.93 8.89
C VAL A 11 8.93 -9.13 9.42
N ASN A 12 8.09 -9.75 10.24
CA ASN A 12 6.94 -9.11 10.86
C ASN A 12 7.01 -9.30 12.39
N ILE A 13 6.89 -8.21 13.12
CA ILE A 13 6.84 -8.19 14.57
C ILE A 13 5.49 -7.62 14.98
N THR A 14 4.68 -8.43 15.64
CA THR A 14 3.36 -8.01 16.14
C THR A 14 3.41 -7.91 17.65
N LYS A 15 2.94 -6.81 18.22
CA LYS A 15 2.86 -6.58 19.66
C LYS A 15 1.48 -6.06 20.06
N LYS A 16 0.87 -6.73 21.04
CA LYS A 16 -0.28 -6.20 21.77
C LYS A 16 0.21 -5.53 23.04
N PHE A 17 0.01 -4.22 23.15
CA PHE A 17 0.44 -3.46 24.32
C PHE A 17 -0.57 -3.59 25.46
N ASN A 18 -1.88 -3.60 25.11
CA ASN A 18 -2.99 -3.83 26.02
C ASN A 18 -4.23 -4.28 25.23
N LYS A 19 -5.43 -4.28 25.85
CA LYS A 19 -6.68 -4.69 25.19
C LYS A 19 -7.11 -3.73 24.06
N GLN A 20 -6.63 -2.50 24.08
CA GLN A 20 -7.02 -1.44 23.12
C GLN A 20 -5.95 -1.20 22.05
N TRP A 21 -4.65 -1.30 22.40
CA TRP A 21 -3.54 -0.98 21.52
C TRP A 21 -2.80 -2.20 21.02
N SER A 22 -2.61 -2.26 19.72
CA SER A 22 -1.71 -3.21 19.05
C SER A 22 -0.90 -2.52 17.96
N GLY A 23 0.29 -3.04 17.69
CA GLY A 23 1.16 -2.54 16.64
C GLY A 23 1.81 -3.67 15.86
N ILE A 24 2.15 -3.39 14.61
CA ILE A 24 2.87 -4.29 13.71
C ILE A 24 4.01 -3.49 13.10
N LEU A 25 5.21 -4.03 13.18
CA LEU A 25 6.37 -3.56 12.43
C LEU A 25 6.72 -4.61 11.39
N SER A 26 6.73 -4.23 10.12
CA SER A 26 7.05 -5.12 9.01
C SER A 26 8.21 -4.56 8.21
N TYR A 27 9.11 -5.44 7.79
CA TYR A 27 10.20 -5.11 6.89
C TYR A 27 10.27 -6.13 5.75
N TYR A 28 10.41 -5.63 4.52
CA TYR A 28 10.51 -6.42 3.30
C TYR A 28 11.76 -6.01 2.52
N ASP A 29 12.53 -6.98 2.07
CA ASP A 29 13.61 -6.82 1.07
C ASP A 29 13.25 -7.67 -0.15
N ILE A 30 12.84 -7.01 -1.23
CA ILE A 30 12.31 -7.64 -2.43
C ILE A 30 13.27 -7.38 -3.59
N GLN A 31 13.65 -8.45 -4.29
CA GLN A 31 14.44 -8.39 -5.52
C GLN A 31 13.68 -9.08 -6.64
N ILE A 32 13.54 -8.40 -7.76
CA ILE A 32 12.82 -8.89 -8.94
C ILE A 32 13.72 -8.70 -10.15
N ASN A 33 13.92 -9.78 -10.92
CA ASN A 33 14.54 -9.66 -12.23
C ASN A 33 13.50 -9.22 -13.25
N ASN A 34 13.52 -7.94 -13.59
CA ASN A 34 12.52 -7.34 -14.46
C ASN A 34 12.64 -7.83 -15.91
N ASP A 35 13.82 -8.25 -16.35
CA ASP A 35 14.07 -8.78 -17.69
C ASP A 35 13.37 -10.13 -17.91
N MET A 36 13.16 -10.89 -16.82
CA MET A 36 12.44 -12.17 -16.86
C MET A 36 10.92 -12.01 -16.69
N VAL A 37 10.46 -10.91 -16.08
CA VAL A 37 9.03 -10.66 -15.76
C VAL A 37 8.34 -9.84 -16.85
N LYS A 38 9.08 -8.93 -17.50
CA LYS A 38 8.56 -8.07 -18.58
C LYS A 38 9.45 -8.18 -19.81
N VAL A 39 8.86 -8.56 -20.92
CA VAL A 39 9.55 -8.74 -22.22
C VAL A 39 9.98 -7.40 -22.86
N SER A 40 9.58 -6.26 -22.31
CA SER A 40 9.94 -4.92 -22.82
C SER A 40 10.68 -4.11 -21.77
N ASP A 41 11.81 -3.51 -22.15
CA ASP A 41 12.71 -2.66 -21.37
C ASP A 41 13.62 -3.44 -20.40
N ALA A 42 14.76 -3.92 -20.89
CA ALA A 42 15.84 -4.51 -20.10
C ALA A 42 16.28 -3.55 -18.96
N GLN A 43 15.76 -3.76 -17.76
CA GLN A 43 16.06 -2.94 -16.58
C GLN A 43 16.87 -3.68 -15.51
N GLY A 44 17.19 -4.96 -15.75
CA GLY A 44 17.94 -5.80 -14.81
C GLY A 44 17.20 -6.09 -13.52
N ILE A 45 17.96 -6.32 -12.45
CA ILE A 45 17.41 -6.62 -11.12
C ILE A 45 16.98 -5.32 -10.43
N ILE A 46 15.72 -5.25 -10.05
CA ILE A 46 15.17 -4.15 -9.23
C ILE A 46 15.12 -4.64 -7.79
N ARG A 47 15.70 -3.88 -6.87
CA ARG A 47 15.62 -4.12 -5.44
C ARG A 47 14.84 -3.02 -4.75
N ALA A 48 13.87 -3.41 -3.93
CA ALA A 48 13.07 -2.52 -3.12
C ALA A 48 13.09 -2.98 -1.65
N ARG A 49 13.31 -2.02 -0.75
CA ARG A 49 13.19 -2.21 0.70
C ARG A 49 11.98 -1.45 1.19
N ILE A 50 11.13 -2.12 1.96
CA ILE A 50 9.88 -1.53 2.46
C ILE A 50 9.85 -1.72 3.97
N ALA A 51 9.61 -0.63 4.69
CA ALA A 51 9.33 -0.66 6.12
C ALA A 51 7.91 -0.17 6.36
N VAL A 52 7.13 -0.90 7.14
CA VAL A 52 5.75 -0.57 7.48
C VAL A 52 5.59 -0.57 8.99
N LEU A 53 5.07 0.52 9.52
CA LEU A 53 4.65 0.64 10.91
C LEU A 53 3.14 0.84 10.94
N GLU A 54 2.43 -0.13 11.53
CA GLU A 54 0.99 -0.10 11.69
C GLU A 54 0.60 -0.05 13.16
N GLY A 55 -0.40 0.74 13.48
CA GLY A 55 -1.00 0.77 14.79
C GLY A 55 -2.51 0.68 14.71
N THR A 56 -3.10 -0.06 15.66
CA THR A 56 -4.56 -0.15 15.81
C THR A 56 -4.94 0.22 17.22
N TYR A 57 -5.90 1.13 17.34
CA TYR A 57 -6.52 1.53 18.59
C TYR A 57 -8.00 1.21 18.59
N LYS A 58 -8.42 0.32 19.48
CA LYS A 58 -9.84 0.01 19.73
C LYS A 58 -10.39 1.04 20.70
N ILE A 59 -11.20 1.96 20.19
CA ILE A 59 -11.85 2.99 21.01
C ILE A 59 -12.89 2.36 21.94
N ASN A 60 -13.69 1.44 21.36
CA ASN A 60 -14.67 0.63 22.08
C ASN A 60 -14.96 -0.67 21.29
N THR A 61 -16.01 -1.40 21.65
CA THR A 61 -16.39 -2.66 20.99
C THR A 61 -16.85 -2.49 19.53
N HIS A 62 -17.24 -1.28 19.14
CA HIS A 62 -17.79 -0.97 17.81
C HIS A 62 -16.86 -0.11 16.96
N ASN A 63 -15.94 0.63 17.57
CA ASN A 63 -15.12 1.62 16.88
C ASN A 63 -13.63 1.33 17.04
N ALA A 64 -12.91 1.38 15.94
CA ALA A 64 -11.47 1.24 15.91
C ALA A 64 -10.83 2.25 14.96
N LEU A 65 -9.65 2.69 15.32
CA LEU A 65 -8.78 3.53 14.49
C LEU A 65 -7.52 2.74 14.14
N ARG A 66 -7.21 2.65 12.86
CA ARG A 66 -5.99 2.06 12.33
C ARG A 66 -5.20 3.13 11.60
N TRP A 67 -3.91 3.15 11.81
CA TRP A 67 -3.00 3.99 11.05
C TRP A 67 -1.81 3.17 10.55
N GLU A 68 -1.25 3.60 9.43
CA GLU A 68 -0.11 2.96 8.80
C GLU A 68 0.84 4.00 8.23
N LEU A 69 2.11 3.83 8.51
CA LEU A 69 3.21 4.60 7.93
C LEU A 69 4.10 3.63 7.15
N GLN A 70 4.33 3.90 5.89
CA GLN A 70 5.16 3.06 5.04
C GLN A 70 6.23 3.89 4.35
N GLY A 71 7.47 3.40 4.38
CA GLY A 71 8.58 3.88 3.57
C GLY A 71 8.99 2.80 2.57
N MET A 72 9.18 3.15 1.31
CA MET A 72 9.72 2.27 0.28
C MET A 72 10.92 2.94 -0.39
N TRP A 73 12.04 2.25 -0.38
CA TRP A 73 13.30 2.68 -1.01
C TRP A 73 13.63 1.73 -2.14
N VAL A 74 13.70 2.27 -3.35
CA VAL A 74 14.04 1.51 -4.54
C VAL A 74 15.49 1.82 -4.91
N GLU A 75 16.29 0.79 -5.18
CA GLU A 75 17.67 0.98 -5.63
C GLU A 75 17.70 1.67 -6.98
N LYS A 76 18.80 2.40 -7.20
CA LYS A 76 19.06 3.07 -8.48
C LYS A 76 19.26 2.04 -9.58
N ASN A 77 18.86 2.39 -10.79
CA ASN A 77 19.12 1.56 -11.96
C ASN A 77 20.64 1.47 -12.27
N PRO A 78 21.09 0.63 -13.20
CA PRO A 78 22.50 0.49 -13.57
C PRO A 78 23.18 1.80 -14.00
N ALA A 79 22.42 2.79 -14.47
CA ALA A 79 22.91 4.12 -14.79
C ALA A 79 23.05 5.05 -13.56
N GLY A 80 22.78 4.55 -12.35
CA GLY A 80 22.85 5.33 -11.11
C GLY A 80 21.67 6.28 -10.89
N ILE A 81 20.58 6.13 -11.64
CA ILE A 81 19.40 7.02 -11.60
C ILE A 81 18.28 6.33 -10.81
N ASN A 82 17.64 7.06 -9.91
CA ASN A 82 16.43 6.59 -9.22
C ASN A 82 15.18 6.95 -10.04
N ASP A 83 14.91 6.16 -11.07
CA ASP A 83 13.80 6.35 -12.01
C ASP A 83 12.45 5.87 -11.44
N LYS A 84 12.45 4.96 -10.47
CA LYS A 84 11.23 4.46 -9.78
C LYS A 84 10.84 5.35 -8.59
N GLY A 85 11.81 6.05 -8.01
CA GLY A 85 11.63 6.91 -6.86
C GLY A 85 11.54 6.16 -5.53
N ASN A 86 11.66 6.93 -4.47
CA ASN A 86 11.37 6.47 -3.11
C ASN A 86 9.98 6.98 -2.71
N TRP A 87 9.27 6.20 -1.92
CA TRP A 87 7.87 6.46 -1.62
C TRP A 87 7.62 6.52 -0.12
N ALA A 88 6.79 7.45 0.27
CA ALA A 88 6.20 7.51 1.61
C ALA A 88 4.69 7.35 1.49
N THR A 89 4.10 6.51 2.35
CA THR A 89 2.64 6.30 2.41
C THR A 89 2.17 6.53 3.84
N VAL A 90 1.08 7.25 3.97
CA VAL A 90 0.34 7.44 5.22
C VAL A 90 -1.09 7.01 4.99
N LEU A 91 -1.62 6.15 5.86
CA LEU A 91 -3.01 5.72 5.88
C LEU A 91 -3.59 5.96 7.27
N LEU A 92 -4.80 6.48 7.31
CA LEU A 92 -5.64 6.53 8.50
C LEU A 92 -6.99 5.92 8.15
N GLU A 93 -7.44 4.95 8.94
CA GLU A 93 -8.69 4.24 8.73
C GLU A 93 -9.51 4.19 10.02
N TYR A 94 -10.77 4.57 9.94
CA TYR A 94 -11.72 4.51 11.02
C TYR A 94 -12.84 3.53 10.70
N THR A 95 -13.03 2.55 11.56
CA THR A 95 -14.02 1.49 11.39
C THR A 95 -15.13 1.65 12.41
N ILE A 96 -16.38 1.55 11.94
CA ILE A 96 -17.60 1.52 12.75
C ILE A 96 -18.28 0.17 12.49
N SER A 97 -18.16 -0.75 13.46
CA SER A 97 -18.86 -2.05 13.39
C SER A 97 -20.39 -1.85 13.48
N PRO A 98 -21.20 -2.61 12.71
CA PRO A 98 -20.78 -3.81 12.01
C PRO A 98 -20.32 -3.64 10.56
N GLY A 99 -20.39 -2.48 9.91
CA GLY A 99 -20.16 -2.50 8.49
C GLY A 99 -19.48 -1.28 7.86
N TRP A 100 -19.39 -0.14 8.53
CA TRP A 100 -18.85 1.07 7.95
C TRP A 100 -17.34 1.20 8.19
N PHE A 101 -16.63 1.72 7.19
CA PHE A 101 -15.26 2.19 7.35
C PHE A 101 -14.99 3.42 6.49
N PHE A 102 -14.09 4.27 6.96
CA PHE A 102 -13.64 5.49 6.31
C PHE A 102 -12.13 5.50 6.32
N SER A 103 -11.49 5.83 5.21
CA SER A 103 -10.04 5.95 5.16
C SER A 103 -9.57 7.16 4.38
N VAL A 104 -8.44 7.70 4.81
CA VAL A 104 -7.68 8.72 4.10
C VAL A 104 -6.28 8.17 3.90
N MET A 105 -5.79 8.19 2.67
CA MET A 105 -4.45 7.74 2.34
C MET A 105 -3.77 8.78 1.44
N ASN A 106 -2.49 8.97 1.65
CA ASN A 106 -1.62 9.70 0.72
C ASN A 106 -0.36 8.90 0.45
N GLN A 107 0.00 8.76 -0.81
CA GLN A 107 1.26 8.19 -1.26
C GLN A 107 2.06 9.31 -1.95
N TYR A 108 3.32 9.47 -1.59
CA TYR A 108 4.19 10.49 -2.13
C TYR A 108 5.49 9.90 -2.67
N ASN A 109 5.77 10.14 -3.95
CA ASN A 109 7.04 9.80 -4.58
C ASN A 109 8.06 10.93 -4.36
N TYR A 110 8.76 10.92 -3.25
CA TYR A 110 9.70 12.00 -2.90
C TYR A 110 11.09 11.84 -3.51
N GLY A 111 11.48 10.64 -3.91
CA GLY A 111 12.84 10.31 -4.30
C GLY A 111 13.06 10.05 -5.79
N ASN A 112 12.10 10.38 -6.67
CA ASN A 112 12.27 10.19 -8.10
C ASN A 112 13.32 11.18 -8.65
N ALA A 113 14.20 10.71 -9.52
CA ALA A 113 15.19 11.57 -10.20
C ALA A 113 14.51 12.65 -11.05
N ASP A 114 13.39 12.31 -11.69
CA ASP A 114 12.55 13.24 -12.42
C ASP A 114 11.60 13.97 -11.45
N VAL A 115 11.82 15.26 -11.26
CA VAL A 115 11.04 16.10 -10.35
C VAL A 115 9.56 16.15 -10.75
N SER A 116 9.22 16.04 -12.03
CA SER A 116 7.84 16.03 -12.51
C SER A 116 7.05 14.80 -12.04
N LYS A 117 7.74 13.72 -11.68
CA LYS A 117 7.17 12.48 -11.13
C LYS A 117 7.06 12.46 -9.60
N ARG A 118 7.55 13.50 -8.92
CA ARG A 118 7.39 13.66 -7.46
C ARG A 118 5.99 14.16 -7.14
N VAL A 119 5.03 13.26 -7.21
CA VAL A 119 3.60 13.58 -7.13
C VAL A 119 2.98 12.91 -5.92
N ASN A 120 2.00 13.59 -5.33
CA ASN A 120 1.13 13.06 -4.29
C ASN A 120 -0.08 12.34 -4.91
N TYR A 121 -0.51 11.28 -4.23
CA TYR A 121 -1.68 10.48 -4.58
C TYR A 121 -2.63 10.42 -3.38
N PRO A 122 -3.33 11.54 -3.07
CA PRO A 122 -4.32 11.57 -2.01
C PRO A 122 -5.59 10.85 -2.45
N ILE A 123 -6.15 10.02 -1.56
CA ILE A 123 -7.40 9.31 -1.78
C ILE A 123 -8.18 9.22 -0.48
N VAL A 124 -9.49 9.46 -0.57
CA VAL A 124 -10.44 9.28 0.51
C VAL A 124 -11.40 8.16 0.13
N THR A 125 -11.69 7.26 1.04
CA THR A 125 -12.56 6.12 0.80
C THR A 125 -13.61 6.01 1.91
N CYS A 126 -14.85 5.75 1.51
CA CYS A 126 -15.94 5.32 2.37
C CYS A 126 -16.39 3.94 1.91
N GLY A 127 -16.59 3.02 2.84
CA GLY A 127 -17.05 1.69 2.51
C GLY A 127 -18.07 1.14 3.48
N TYR A 128 -18.91 0.26 2.97
CA TYR A 128 -19.92 -0.46 3.73
C TYR A 128 -19.85 -1.95 3.40
N ILE A 129 -19.83 -2.77 4.45
CA ILE A 129 -19.79 -4.24 4.36
C ILE A 129 -21.02 -4.77 5.07
N LYS A 130 -21.80 -5.58 4.37
CA LYS A 130 -22.94 -6.31 4.94
C LYS A 130 -22.96 -7.70 4.35
N ASP A 131 -22.88 -8.70 5.22
CA ASP A 131 -22.84 -10.11 4.83
C ASP A 131 -21.76 -10.38 3.77
N ALA A 132 -22.13 -10.89 2.61
CA ALA A 132 -21.25 -11.17 1.49
C ALA A 132 -21.06 -9.97 0.53
N THR A 133 -21.65 -8.81 0.84
CA THR A 133 -21.59 -7.62 -0.03
C THR A 133 -20.68 -6.56 0.55
N ARG A 134 -19.82 -6.00 -0.30
CA ARG A 134 -18.93 -4.87 0.02
C ARG A 134 -19.09 -3.79 -1.03
N LEU A 135 -19.50 -2.60 -0.61
CA LEU A 135 -19.53 -1.39 -1.42
C LEU A 135 -18.41 -0.44 -0.95
N THR A 136 -17.64 0.09 -1.88
CA THR A 136 -16.64 1.14 -1.60
C THR A 136 -16.80 2.27 -2.59
N VAL A 137 -16.76 3.49 -2.08
CA VAL A 137 -16.72 4.72 -2.86
C VAL A 137 -15.45 5.47 -2.47
N SER A 138 -14.61 5.77 -3.45
CA SER A 138 -13.35 6.48 -3.25
C SER A 138 -13.27 7.68 -4.18
N TYR A 139 -12.64 8.74 -3.71
CA TYR A 139 -12.36 9.92 -4.51
C TYR A 139 -10.91 10.36 -4.31
N GLY A 140 -10.23 10.66 -5.39
CA GLY A 140 -8.86 11.13 -5.34
C GLY A 140 -8.00 10.63 -6.49
N ARG A 141 -6.70 10.72 -6.33
CA ARG A 141 -5.70 10.26 -7.28
C ARG A 141 -5.09 8.95 -6.80
N GLN A 142 -5.26 7.90 -7.60
CA GLN A 142 -4.80 6.56 -7.30
C GLN A 142 -3.69 6.15 -8.27
N ARG A 143 -2.60 5.60 -7.73
CA ARG A 143 -1.54 4.96 -8.50
C ARG A 143 -1.96 3.55 -8.89
N ALA A 144 -1.53 3.09 -10.09
CA ALA A 144 -1.62 1.67 -10.43
C ALA A 144 -0.79 0.83 -9.44
N GLY A 145 -1.31 -0.31 -9.05
CA GLY A 145 -0.66 -1.25 -8.14
C GLY A 145 -1.61 -1.88 -7.14
N LEU A 146 -1.06 -2.38 -6.04
CA LEU A 146 -1.85 -2.99 -4.97
C LEU A 146 -2.41 -1.89 -4.04
N PHE A 147 -3.72 -1.92 -3.84
CA PHE A 147 -4.45 -1.01 -2.97
C PHE A 147 -5.12 -1.79 -1.86
N CYS A 148 -4.78 -1.46 -0.61
CA CYS A 148 -5.28 -2.15 0.58
C CYS A 148 -6.07 -1.18 1.45
N VAL A 149 -7.36 -1.44 1.64
CA VAL A 149 -8.24 -0.66 2.51
C VAL A 149 -9.37 -1.51 3.07
N GLY A 150 -9.79 -1.26 4.30
CA GLY A 150 -10.83 -2.05 4.98
C GLY A 150 -10.48 -3.54 5.08
N GLY A 151 -9.20 -3.88 5.27
CA GLY A 151 -8.71 -5.25 5.41
C GLY A 151 -8.65 -6.08 4.12
N VAL A 152 -8.90 -5.48 2.95
CA VAL A 152 -8.85 -6.15 1.64
C VAL A 152 -7.86 -5.46 0.73
N CYS A 153 -6.97 -6.25 0.13
CA CYS A 153 -6.00 -5.79 -0.88
C CYS A 153 -6.40 -6.27 -2.27
N ARG A 154 -6.28 -5.38 -3.26
CA ARG A 154 -6.59 -5.69 -4.66
C ARG A 154 -5.70 -4.91 -5.61
N PRO A 155 -5.39 -5.46 -6.79
CA PRO A 155 -4.75 -4.70 -7.85
C PRO A 155 -5.74 -3.67 -8.42
N VAL A 156 -5.25 -2.46 -8.64
CA VAL A 156 -6.05 -1.35 -9.18
C VAL A 156 -5.29 -0.64 -10.29
N PRO A 157 -6.01 -0.15 -11.33
CA PRO A 157 -5.42 0.73 -12.34
C PRO A 157 -5.15 2.13 -11.76
N ALA A 158 -4.30 2.90 -12.46
CA ALA A 158 -4.19 4.33 -12.17
C ALA A 158 -5.52 5.03 -12.47
N ASN A 159 -5.95 5.89 -11.57
CA ASN A 159 -7.18 6.66 -11.73
C ASN A 159 -7.06 8.04 -11.05
N ASN A 160 -7.86 9.00 -11.52
CA ASN A 160 -7.99 10.31 -10.92
C ASN A 160 -9.46 10.73 -10.97
N GLY A 161 -10.12 10.75 -9.82
CA GLY A 161 -11.54 11.07 -9.68
C GLY A 161 -12.32 10.09 -8.82
N LEU A 162 -13.59 9.90 -9.16
CA LEU A 162 -14.49 9.02 -8.42
C LEU A 162 -14.32 7.55 -8.85
N MET A 163 -14.26 6.68 -7.87
CA MET A 163 -14.19 5.22 -8.04
C MET A 163 -15.27 4.56 -7.19
N ILE A 164 -16.06 3.69 -7.80
CA ILE A 164 -17.09 2.90 -7.12
C ILE A 164 -16.78 1.43 -7.35
N ASN A 165 -16.77 0.65 -6.28
CA ASN A 165 -16.57 -0.78 -6.32
C ASN A 165 -17.66 -1.50 -5.54
N LEU A 166 -18.28 -2.47 -6.20
CA LEU A 166 -19.22 -3.40 -5.58
C LEU A 166 -18.67 -4.81 -5.72
N THR A 167 -18.52 -5.53 -4.63
CA THR A 167 -18.13 -6.94 -4.59
C THR A 167 -19.21 -7.72 -3.86
N HIS A 168 -19.65 -8.82 -4.45
CA HIS A 168 -20.59 -9.75 -3.83
C HIS A 168 -20.08 -11.18 -4.02
N SER A 169 -20.10 -11.97 -2.95
CA SER A 169 -19.75 -13.40 -3.00
C SER A 169 -21.04 -14.22 -2.84
N PHE A 170 -21.20 -15.26 -3.67
CA PHE A 170 -22.36 -16.15 -3.70
C PHE A 170 -22.06 -17.42 -2.90
#